data_30c42a6f09bd77f49cbf97b237ebeeff
#
_entry.id   30c42a6f09bd77f49cbf97b237ebeeff
#
_cell.length_a   1.000
_cell.length_b   1.000
_cell.length_c   1.000
_cell.angle_alpha   90.00
_cell.angle_beta   90.00
_cell.angle_gamma   90.00
#
_symmetry.space_group_name_H-M   'P 1'
#
loop_
_entity.id
_entity.type
_entity.pdbx_description
1 polymer ?
#
loop_
_entity_poly.entity_id
_entity_poly.type
_entity_poly.pdbx_seq_one_letter_code
_entity_poly.pdbx_strand_id
1 'polypeptide(L)'
;MRSNFFNSIIVGSMLLVTTGCQEKTVTMQSMRCEYVKAGEEAVIYGSGFSADDEILFENNQKGKIVASKTNDSILTVIVPEEAKPGMLCYIPKHGKKVYSDFMFRDNRGIIIDFDTYPSTWGGFEPFDEEGEPIRIVKGEEDNILTLPATPPEEISNHYGLLYGMYKEAWSMNGKETFLQYCANPEYGGGGRGNHSIAGDYVGMPIEELCLKFEVFVPKECSFKCRPRIEMFFGPYESANKHGREVSPIYAWAPCDSKTGEFYTENGWETITVPLTEFNRSYESDEIKAGPINLKTATNFTFVLMGDPGDKPSENYLCVDNFRIVPIK
;
A
#
# COMPACT_ATOMS: atom_id res chain seq x y z
N MET A 1 -60.16 -37.65 59.34
CA MET A 1 -60.62 -37.94 57.97
C MET A 1 -59.49 -37.61 57.03
N ARG A 2 -59.00 -38.58 56.35
CA ARG A 2 -58.07 -38.70 55.24
C ARG A 2 -57.01 -37.58 55.06
N SER A 3 -55.82 -37.90 55.50
CA SER A 3 -54.49 -37.38 55.14
C SER A 3 -54.14 -37.75 53.67
N ASN A 4 -53.70 -36.83 52.91
CA ASN A 4 -53.02 -37.09 51.64
C ASN A 4 -51.58 -36.56 51.73
N PHE A 5 -50.62 -37.42 51.82
CA PHE A 5 -49.16 -37.18 51.64
C PHE A 5 -48.89 -36.95 50.15
N PHE A 6 -48.36 -35.80 49.82
CA PHE A 6 -47.70 -35.58 48.51
C PHE A 6 -46.20 -35.74 48.65
N ASN A 7 -45.67 -36.80 48.06
CA ASN A 7 -44.24 -36.98 47.86
C ASN A 7 -43.80 -36.08 46.74
N SER A 8 -42.95 -35.08 47.05
CA SER A 8 -42.23 -34.28 46.07
C SER A 8 -40.93 -34.99 45.73
N ILE A 9 -40.85 -35.54 44.51
CA ILE A 9 -39.61 -36.01 43.92
C ILE A 9 -38.86 -34.78 43.38
N ILE A 10 -37.74 -34.41 44.00
CA ILE A 10 -36.79 -33.44 43.48
C ILE A 10 -35.95 -34.15 42.41
N VAL A 11 -36.27 -33.89 41.14
CA VAL A 11 -35.41 -34.28 40.02
C VAL A 11 -34.36 -33.21 39.89
N GLY A 12 -33.16 -33.49 40.39
CA GLY A 12 -31.97 -32.64 40.24
C GLY A 12 -31.53 -32.66 38.76
N SER A 13 -31.90 -31.63 38.00
CA SER A 13 -31.34 -31.40 36.66
C SER A 13 -29.86 -30.98 36.80
N MET A 14 -28.98 -31.92 36.54
CA MET A 14 -27.54 -31.63 36.39
C MET A 14 -27.35 -30.89 35.06
N LEU A 15 -27.25 -29.57 35.09
CA LEU A 15 -26.80 -28.77 33.97
C LEU A 15 -25.34 -29.12 33.72
N LEU A 16 -25.09 -29.98 32.71
CA LEU A 16 -23.78 -30.09 32.10
C LEU A 16 -23.49 -28.78 31.36
N VAL A 17 -22.77 -27.88 31.99
CA VAL A 17 -22.13 -26.76 31.31
C VAL A 17 -21.02 -27.36 30.48
N THR A 18 -21.29 -27.70 29.24
CA THR A 18 -20.23 -27.92 28.26
C THR A 18 -19.61 -26.55 27.95
N THR A 19 -18.52 -26.25 28.62
CA THR A 19 -17.58 -25.22 28.16
C THR A 19 -17.01 -25.71 26.84
N GLY A 20 -17.75 -25.48 25.75
CA GLY A 20 -17.19 -25.61 24.43
C GLY A 20 -16.07 -24.62 24.32
N CYS A 21 -14.82 -25.08 24.27
CA CYS A 21 -13.73 -24.29 23.73
C CYS A 21 -14.16 -23.84 22.34
N GLN A 22 -14.64 -22.61 22.20
CA GLN A 22 -14.74 -22.01 20.89
C GLN A 22 -13.33 -21.94 20.34
N GLU A 23 -13.03 -22.72 19.30
CA GLU A 23 -11.78 -22.59 18.57
C GLU A 23 -11.65 -21.12 18.15
N LYS A 24 -10.61 -20.47 18.64
CA LYS A 24 -10.34 -19.08 18.32
C LYS A 24 -10.04 -18.99 16.82
N THR A 25 -10.87 -18.28 16.09
CA THR A 25 -10.65 -18.08 14.64
C THR A 25 -9.54 -17.05 14.45
N VAL A 26 -8.46 -17.50 13.84
CA VAL A 26 -7.33 -16.62 13.49
C VAL A 26 -7.51 -16.11 12.07
N THR A 27 -7.24 -14.83 11.84
CA THR A 27 -7.16 -14.22 10.51
C THR A 27 -5.91 -13.37 10.39
N MET A 28 -5.29 -13.33 9.21
CA MET A 28 -4.22 -12.39 8.84
C MET A 28 -4.70 -11.59 7.64
N GLN A 29 -5.10 -10.34 7.86
CA GLN A 29 -5.81 -9.53 6.87
C GLN A 29 -4.89 -8.63 6.05
N SER A 30 -3.90 -8.02 6.68
CA SER A 30 -2.97 -7.09 6.03
C SER A 30 -1.67 -6.94 6.81
N MET A 31 -0.66 -6.37 6.18
CA MET A 31 0.55 -5.85 6.83
C MET A 31 0.55 -4.32 6.79
N ARG A 32 1.23 -3.69 7.76
CA ARG A 32 1.50 -2.26 7.69
C ARG A 32 2.30 -1.92 6.44
N CYS A 33 3.38 -2.63 6.22
CA CYS A 33 4.20 -2.59 5.02
C CYS A 33 4.46 -4.02 4.56
N GLU A 34 4.19 -4.33 3.29
CA GLU A 34 4.45 -5.67 2.75
C GLU A 34 5.94 -5.87 2.41
N TYR A 35 6.70 -4.78 2.29
CA TYR A 35 8.14 -4.79 2.07
C TYR A 35 8.85 -4.36 3.35
N VAL A 36 9.40 -5.32 4.08
CA VAL A 36 10.16 -5.10 5.32
C VAL A 36 11.49 -5.83 5.20
N LYS A 37 12.60 -5.17 5.56
CA LYS A 37 13.93 -5.77 5.53
C LYS A 37 14.06 -6.92 6.53
N ALA A 38 15.00 -7.81 6.25
CA ALA A 38 15.41 -8.85 7.19
C ALA A 38 15.95 -8.20 8.48
N GLY A 39 15.63 -8.79 9.62
CA GLY A 39 16.00 -8.26 10.92
C GLY A 39 15.08 -7.17 11.48
N GLU A 40 14.20 -6.57 10.66
CA GLU A 40 13.27 -5.53 11.07
C GLU A 40 11.92 -6.07 11.51
N GLU A 41 11.12 -5.20 12.13
CA GLU A 41 9.79 -5.52 12.65
C GLU A 41 8.71 -5.37 11.58
N ALA A 42 8.09 -6.47 11.18
CA ALA A 42 6.86 -6.47 10.40
C ALA A 42 5.64 -6.47 11.32
N VAL A 43 4.63 -5.69 10.99
CA VAL A 43 3.37 -5.57 11.74
C VAL A 43 2.23 -6.11 10.90
N ILE A 44 1.55 -7.12 11.40
CA ILE A 44 0.44 -7.81 10.74
C ILE A 44 -0.84 -7.52 11.52
N TYR A 45 -1.88 -7.14 10.79
CA TYR A 45 -3.22 -6.88 11.32
C TYR A 45 -4.14 -8.07 11.04
N GLY A 46 -4.99 -8.38 12.03
CA GLY A 46 -5.92 -9.49 11.91
C GLY A 46 -6.68 -9.74 13.21
N SER A 47 -6.85 -11.00 13.55
CA SER A 47 -7.48 -11.41 14.80
C SER A 47 -6.98 -12.76 15.28
N GLY A 48 -7.09 -13.00 16.57
CA GLY A 48 -6.80 -14.32 17.14
C GLY A 48 -5.33 -14.56 17.41
N PHE A 49 -4.46 -13.57 17.35
CA PHE A 49 -3.01 -13.72 17.55
C PHE A 49 -2.65 -13.97 19.03
N SER A 50 -1.54 -14.69 19.22
CA SER A 50 -0.91 -14.91 20.52
C SER A 50 0.61 -14.91 20.39
N ALA A 51 1.29 -14.41 21.41
CA ALA A 51 2.75 -14.40 21.45
C ALA A 51 3.37 -15.81 21.59
N ASP A 52 2.57 -16.79 22.03
CA ASP A 52 3.00 -18.19 22.19
C ASP A 52 2.89 -19.03 20.91
N ASP A 53 2.40 -18.46 19.84
CA ASP A 53 2.20 -19.11 18.56
C ASP A 53 3.44 -18.99 17.66
N GLU A 54 3.35 -19.50 16.44
CA GLU A 54 4.43 -19.42 15.45
C GLU A 54 3.97 -18.73 14.17
N ILE A 55 4.91 -18.06 13.52
CA ILE A 55 4.73 -17.48 12.19
C ILE A 55 5.86 -17.94 11.28
N LEU A 56 5.51 -18.42 10.11
CA LEU A 56 6.45 -18.83 9.06
C LEU A 56 6.31 -17.93 7.85
N PHE A 57 7.43 -17.50 7.34
CA PHE A 57 7.60 -16.92 6.02
C PHE A 57 7.78 -18.03 4.97
N GLU A 58 7.84 -17.68 3.69
CA GLU A 58 8.04 -18.64 2.60
C GLU A 58 9.27 -19.52 2.88
N ASN A 59 9.25 -20.76 2.37
CA ASN A 59 10.26 -21.80 2.63
C ASN A 59 10.42 -22.17 4.12
N ASN A 60 9.35 -22.04 4.93
CA ASN A 60 9.33 -22.35 6.35
C ASN A 60 10.34 -21.56 7.21
N GLN A 61 10.70 -20.36 6.76
CA GLN A 61 11.56 -19.46 7.54
C GLN A 61 10.79 -18.91 8.74
N LYS A 62 11.25 -19.23 9.95
CA LYS A 62 10.55 -18.87 11.18
C LYS A 62 10.81 -17.42 11.57
N GLY A 63 9.74 -16.61 11.62
CA GLY A 63 9.79 -15.28 12.21
C GLY A 63 9.79 -15.31 13.73
N LYS A 64 10.42 -14.33 14.36
CA LYS A 64 10.44 -14.20 15.82
C LYS A 64 9.37 -13.23 16.28
N ILE A 65 8.33 -13.75 16.93
CA ILE A 65 7.25 -12.91 17.47
C ILE A 65 7.78 -12.02 18.61
N VAL A 66 7.44 -10.73 18.54
CA VAL A 66 7.76 -9.73 19.57
C VAL A 66 6.60 -9.65 20.55
N ALA A 67 6.69 -10.43 21.63
CA ALA A 67 5.58 -10.62 22.57
C ALA A 67 5.06 -9.31 23.20
N SER A 68 5.94 -8.36 23.50
CA SER A 68 5.56 -7.05 24.09
C SER A 68 4.78 -6.13 23.15
N LYS A 69 4.78 -6.41 21.85
CA LYS A 69 4.09 -5.65 20.79
C LYS A 69 2.97 -6.44 20.10
N THR A 70 2.70 -7.66 20.59
CA THR A 70 1.68 -8.56 20.04
C THR A 70 0.47 -8.61 20.95
N ASN A 71 -0.72 -8.54 20.36
CA ASN A 71 -2.01 -8.70 21.02
C ASN A 71 -2.98 -9.46 20.10
N ASP A 72 -4.24 -9.55 20.47
CA ASP A 72 -5.25 -10.29 19.70
C ASP A 72 -5.42 -9.82 18.24
N SER A 73 -5.19 -8.53 17.98
CA SER A 73 -5.43 -7.90 16.66
C SER A 73 -4.16 -7.50 15.93
N ILE A 74 -3.03 -7.48 16.62
CA ILE A 74 -1.74 -7.04 16.09
C ILE A 74 -0.70 -8.11 16.40
N LEU A 75 -0.04 -8.61 15.35
CA LEU A 75 1.12 -9.49 15.44
C LEU A 75 2.35 -8.73 14.95
N THR A 76 3.33 -8.55 15.85
CA THR A 76 4.63 -7.98 15.47
C THR A 76 5.66 -9.08 15.42
N VAL A 77 6.40 -9.15 14.32
CA VAL A 77 7.38 -10.21 14.06
C VAL A 77 8.67 -9.65 13.48
N ILE A 78 9.82 -10.13 13.95
CA ILE A 78 11.11 -9.87 13.30
C ILE A 78 11.19 -10.74 12.04
N VAL A 79 11.42 -10.11 10.91
CA VAL A 79 11.57 -10.78 9.60
C VAL A 79 12.88 -11.61 9.62
N PRO A 80 12.83 -12.91 9.29
CA PRO A 80 14.05 -13.72 9.24
C PRO A 80 14.97 -13.31 8.06
N GLU A 81 16.27 -13.55 8.23
CA GLU A 81 17.30 -13.19 7.23
C GLU A 81 17.04 -13.79 5.84
N GLU A 82 16.56 -15.03 5.80
CA GLU A 82 16.29 -15.76 4.57
C GLU A 82 14.85 -15.63 4.08
N ALA A 83 14.09 -14.64 4.58
CA ALA A 83 12.70 -14.43 4.19
C ALA A 83 12.59 -14.11 2.68
N LYS A 84 11.71 -14.84 2.00
CA LYS A 84 11.44 -14.69 0.58
C LYS A 84 10.01 -14.22 0.33
N PRO A 85 9.75 -13.62 -0.84
CA PRO A 85 8.38 -13.27 -1.24
C PRO A 85 7.44 -14.47 -1.14
N GLY A 86 6.27 -14.29 -0.56
CA GLY A 86 5.29 -15.35 -0.43
C GLY A 86 4.25 -15.11 0.66
N MET A 87 3.31 -16.04 0.76
CA MET A 87 2.30 -16.01 1.82
C MET A 87 2.89 -16.35 3.16
N LEU A 88 2.41 -15.70 4.21
CA LEU A 88 2.75 -16.04 5.57
C LEU A 88 1.87 -17.18 6.08
N CYS A 89 2.43 -18.05 6.93
CA CYS A 89 1.70 -19.14 7.57
C CYS A 89 1.77 -18.97 9.09
N TYR A 90 0.64 -18.66 9.70
CA TYR A 90 0.49 -18.59 11.14
C TYR A 90 0.09 -19.96 11.69
N ILE A 91 0.74 -20.40 12.76
CA ILE A 91 0.53 -21.71 13.38
C ILE A 91 0.13 -21.48 14.84
N PRO A 92 -1.17 -21.49 15.14
CA PRO A 92 -1.65 -21.44 16.50
C PRO A 92 -1.14 -22.66 17.31
N LYS A 93 -0.83 -22.46 18.56
CA LYS A 93 -0.48 -23.56 19.49
C LYS A 93 -1.59 -24.60 19.58
N HIS A 94 -2.84 -24.15 19.45
CA HIS A 94 -4.03 -24.98 19.37
C HIS A 94 -4.87 -24.51 18.19
N GLY A 95 -5.03 -25.35 17.17
CA GLY A 95 -5.83 -25.00 16.00
C GLY A 95 -5.18 -25.40 14.69
N LYS A 96 -5.74 -24.88 13.61
CA LYS A 96 -5.26 -25.12 12.23
C LYS A 96 -4.34 -24.02 11.79
N LYS A 97 -3.42 -24.37 10.90
CA LYS A 97 -2.60 -23.37 10.19
C LYS A 97 -3.49 -22.41 9.39
N VAL A 98 -3.13 -21.14 9.42
CA VAL A 98 -3.80 -20.07 8.69
C VAL A 98 -2.79 -19.39 7.78
N TYR A 99 -3.17 -19.19 6.52
CA TYR A 99 -2.36 -18.43 5.57
C TYR A 99 -2.88 -17.00 5.47
N SER A 100 -1.97 -16.08 5.18
CA SER A 100 -2.32 -14.66 5.00
C SER A 100 -3.17 -14.45 3.75
N ASP A 101 -4.04 -13.44 3.80
CA ASP A 101 -4.79 -12.95 2.65
C ASP A 101 -3.95 -12.00 1.75
N PHE A 102 -2.68 -11.82 2.07
CA PHE A 102 -1.71 -10.97 1.37
C PHE A 102 -0.38 -11.72 1.20
N MET A 103 0.51 -11.19 0.38
CA MET A 103 1.87 -11.71 0.22
C MET A 103 2.89 -10.73 0.79
N PHE A 104 3.86 -11.27 1.51
CA PHE A 104 5.06 -10.57 1.91
C PHE A 104 5.95 -10.35 0.69
N ARG A 105 6.41 -9.11 0.46
CA ARG A 105 7.24 -8.68 -0.68
C ARG A 105 6.67 -9.15 -2.01
N ASP A 106 5.37 -8.93 -2.22
CA ASP A 106 4.71 -9.31 -3.47
C ASP A 106 5.32 -8.55 -4.66
N ASN A 107 6.15 -9.21 -5.43
CA ASN A 107 6.82 -8.68 -6.61
C ASN A 107 6.12 -9.05 -7.93
N ARG A 108 4.95 -9.67 -7.87
CA ARG A 108 4.13 -9.95 -9.04
C ARG A 108 3.51 -8.64 -9.55
N GLY A 109 3.29 -8.54 -10.84
CA GLY A 109 2.60 -7.38 -11.43
C GLY A 109 3.24 -6.02 -11.15
N ILE A 110 4.54 -5.95 -10.86
CA ILE A 110 5.28 -4.70 -10.65
C ILE A 110 5.17 -3.80 -11.88
N ILE A 111 4.85 -2.55 -11.65
CA ILE A 111 4.76 -1.49 -12.66
C ILE A 111 5.99 -0.58 -12.56
N ILE A 112 6.24 -0.04 -11.37
CA ILE A 112 7.38 0.83 -11.03
C ILE A 112 7.92 0.36 -9.69
N ASP A 113 9.24 0.11 -9.63
CA ASP A 113 9.97 -0.27 -8.40
C ASP A 113 11.26 0.54 -8.22
N PHE A 114 11.51 1.51 -9.11
CA PHE A 114 12.71 2.34 -9.16
C PHE A 114 14.04 1.56 -9.28
N ASP A 115 13.99 0.24 -9.27
CA ASP A 115 15.13 -0.67 -9.42
C ASP A 115 15.22 -1.20 -10.85
N THR A 116 14.27 -2.10 -11.18
CA THR A 116 14.18 -2.74 -12.51
C THR A 116 13.30 -1.93 -13.46
N TYR A 117 12.28 -1.28 -12.91
CA TYR A 117 11.28 -0.51 -13.64
C TYR A 117 11.19 0.90 -13.06
N PRO A 118 12.10 1.79 -13.46
CA PRO A 118 12.08 3.18 -13.03
C PRO A 118 10.87 3.91 -13.61
N SER A 119 10.56 5.07 -13.04
CA SER A 119 9.62 6.00 -13.68
C SER A 119 10.15 6.36 -15.07
N THR A 120 9.27 6.29 -16.07
CA THR A 120 9.64 6.69 -17.44
C THR A 120 9.66 8.21 -17.57
N TRP A 121 8.90 8.89 -16.72
CA TRP A 121 8.70 10.33 -16.80
C TRP A 121 8.22 10.89 -15.47
N GLY A 122 8.61 12.13 -15.19
CA GLY A 122 8.12 12.88 -14.03
C GLY A 122 9.20 13.32 -13.07
N GLY A 123 8.78 13.86 -11.94
CA GLY A 123 9.65 14.45 -10.93
C GLY A 123 9.99 13.56 -9.74
N PHE A 124 9.49 12.33 -9.71
CA PHE A 124 9.93 11.32 -8.75
C PHE A 124 11.17 10.63 -9.30
N GLU A 125 12.28 10.85 -8.68
CA GLU A 125 13.56 10.28 -9.11
C GLU A 125 14.11 9.34 -8.04
N PRO A 126 14.85 8.27 -8.42
CA PRO A 126 15.53 7.40 -7.48
C PRO A 126 16.68 8.15 -6.80
N PHE A 127 17.31 7.53 -5.82
CA PHE A 127 18.60 7.98 -5.31
C PHE A 127 19.66 7.93 -6.42
N ASP A 128 20.69 8.77 -6.28
CA ASP A 128 21.87 8.70 -7.12
C ASP A 128 22.73 7.45 -6.80
N GLU A 129 23.79 7.26 -7.58
CA GLU A 129 24.70 6.12 -7.44
C GLU A 129 25.48 6.12 -6.10
N GLU A 130 25.57 7.27 -5.43
CA GLU A 130 26.19 7.45 -4.14
C GLU A 130 25.22 7.19 -2.97
N GLY A 131 23.92 6.92 -3.25
CA GLY A 131 22.90 6.71 -2.24
C GLY A 131 22.36 8.03 -1.66
N GLU A 132 22.65 9.16 -2.30
CA GLU A 132 22.04 10.43 -1.96
C GLU A 132 20.78 10.66 -2.79
N PRO A 133 19.68 11.16 -2.19
CA PRO A 133 18.47 11.42 -2.93
C PRO A 133 18.78 12.42 -4.05
N ILE A 134 18.47 12.04 -5.29
CA ILE A 134 18.56 12.96 -6.42
C ILE A 134 17.61 14.10 -6.10
N ARG A 135 18.19 15.23 -5.75
CA ARG A 135 17.46 16.41 -5.27
C ARG A 135 16.55 16.90 -6.38
N ILE A 136 15.27 16.75 -6.17
CA ILE A 136 14.25 17.34 -7.02
C ILE A 136 14.20 18.83 -6.74
N VAL A 137 15.31 19.53 -6.88
CA VAL A 137 15.38 20.97 -6.72
C VAL A 137 16.16 21.58 -7.86
N LYS A 138 15.43 22.03 -8.86
CA LYS A 138 15.82 23.20 -9.63
C LYS A 138 14.81 24.31 -9.33
N GLY A 139 14.91 24.87 -8.14
CA GLY A 139 14.55 26.25 -7.90
C GLY A 139 15.80 27.08 -8.12
N GLU A 140 15.64 28.36 -8.43
CA GLU A 140 16.68 29.37 -8.56
C GLU A 140 17.84 29.05 -7.62
N GLU A 141 19.07 29.21 -8.09
CA GLU A 141 20.34 28.79 -7.49
C GLU A 141 20.54 29.15 -5.99
N ASP A 142 19.68 29.98 -5.42
CA ASP A 142 19.68 30.42 -4.03
C ASP A 142 18.81 29.59 -3.06
N ASN A 143 18.03 28.64 -3.52
CA ASN A 143 17.18 27.80 -2.68
C ASN A 143 17.62 26.32 -2.73
N ILE A 144 18.79 26.05 -2.18
CA ILE A 144 19.17 24.68 -1.80
C ILE A 144 18.27 24.31 -0.62
N LEU A 145 17.13 23.67 -0.91
CA LEU A 145 16.29 23.13 0.15
C LEU A 145 17.08 22.00 0.83
N THR A 146 17.45 22.22 2.05
CA THR A 146 17.92 21.14 2.91
C THR A 146 16.75 20.19 3.14
N LEU A 147 16.93 18.89 2.91
CA LEU A 147 15.90 17.92 3.23
C LEU A 147 15.52 18.08 4.71
N PRO A 148 14.23 18.22 5.04
CA PRO A 148 13.78 18.51 6.40
C PRO A 148 13.93 17.31 7.32
N ALA A 149 14.08 16.12 6.76
CA ALA A 149 14.20 14.86 7.46
C ALA A 149 15.27 13.99 6.82
N THR A 150 15.84 13.10 7.60
CA THR A 150 16.68 12.03 7.05
C THR A 150 15.80 11.17 6.15
N PRO A 151 16.22 10.89 4.90
CA PRO A 151 15.51 9.96 4.04
C PRO A 151 15.30 8.61 4.75
N PRO A 152 14.16 7.93 4.56
CA PRO A 152 13.98 6.62 5.13
C PRO A 152 14.97 5.63 4.52
N GLU A 153 15.29 4.58 5.27
CA GLU A 153 16.00 3.45 4.66
C GLU A 153 15.14 2.85 3.55
N GLU A 154 15.81 2.39 2.49
CA GLU A 154 15.15 1.71 1.38
C GLU A 154 14.47 0.42 1.89
N ILE A 155 13.32 0.10 1.35
CA ILE A 155 12.63 -1.17 1.61
C ILE A 155 12.96 -2.25 0.57
N SER A 156 13.43 -1.83 -0.60
CA SER A 156 14.09 -2.64 -1.63
C SER A 156 15.51 -2.11 -1.86
N ASN A 157 15.86 -1.58 -3.04
CA ASN A 157 17.15 -0.91 -3.26
C ASN A 157 16.97 0.59 -3.44
N HIS A 158 15.97 1.01 -4.24
CA HIS A 158 15.68 2.41 -4.50
C HIS A 158 14.20 2.71 -4.30
N TYR A 159 13.87 3.95 -4.17
CA TYR A 159 12.50 4.45 -4.14
C TYR A 159 12.40 5.83 -4.79
N GLY A 160 11.21 6.23 -5.20
CA GLY A 160 10.97 7.56 -5.74
C GLY A 160 10.73 8.57 -4.63
N LEU A 161 11.44 9.69 -4.67
CA LEU A 161 11.26 10.81 -3.75
C LEU A 161 10.74 12.03 -4.50
N LEU A 162 9.68 12.64 -3.99
CA LEU A 162 9.22 13.98 -4.36
C LEU A 162 9.25 14.87 -3.13
N TYR A 163 10.06 15.95 -3.20
CA TYR A 163 10.18 16.92 -2.13
C TYR A 163 10.19 18.34 -2.66
N GLY A 164 9.54 19.24 -1.97
CA GLY A 164 9.65 20.67 -2.22
C GLY A 164 8.38 21.46 -1.93
N MET A 165 8.40 22.72 -2.37
CA MET A 165 7.31 23.67 -2.19
C MET A 165 6.27 23.51 -3.31
N TYR A 166 5.11 22.98 -2.97
CA TYR A 166 3.98 22.89 -3.89
C TYR A 166 3.22 24.22 -3.92
N LYS A 167 3.18 24.83 -5.09
CA LYS A 167 2.53 26.15 -5.30
C LYS A 167 1.35 26.07 -6.26
N GLU A 168 1.41 25.18 -7.22
CA GLU A 168 0.42 25.03 -8.26
C GLU A 168 0.35 23.58 -8.76
N ALA A 169 -0.75 23.22 -9.39
CA ALA A 169 -0.90 21.90 -10.00
C ALA A 169 0.24 21.60 -10.98
N TRP A 170 0.69 20.35 -11.00
CA TRP A 170 1.76 19.82 -11.85
C TRP A 170 3.18 20.32 -11.57
N SER A 171 3.37 21.24 -10.62
CA SER A 171 4.68 21.81 -10.36
C SER A 171 5.01 21.90 -8.88
N MET A 172 6.21 21.45 -8.53
CA MET A 172 6.82 21.62 -7.23
C MET A 172 8.26 22.09 -7.44
N ASN A 173 8.57 23.34 -7.04
CA ASN A 173 9.86 23.98 -7.31
C ASN A 173 10.33 23.87 -8.78
N GLY A 174 9.42 24.04 -9.72
CA GLY A 174 9.71 23.92 -11.15
C GLY A 174 9.90 22.50 -11.68
N LYS A 175 9.66 21.48 -10.85
CA LYS A 175 9.62 20.07 -11.25
C LYS A 175 8.19 19.57 -11.35
N GLU A 176 7.99 18.61 -12.21
CA GLU A 176 6.70 17.95 -12.41
C GLU A 176 6.33 17.11 -11.19
N THR A 177 5.07 17.20 -10.76
CA THR A 177 4.54 16.50 -9.58
C THR A 177 3.88 15.18 -9.94
N PHE A 178 4.40 14.48 -10.92
CA PHE A 178 3.90 13.17 -11.30
C PHE A 178 5.03 12.18 -11.53
N LEU A 179 4.69 10.91 -11.48
CA LEU A 179 5.46 9.82 -12.05
C LEU A 179 4.60 9.09 -13.07
N GLN A 180 5.24 8.56 -14.08
CA GLN A 180 4.57 7.84 -15.14
C GLN A 180 5.42 6.67 -15.60
N TYR A 181 4.77 5.55 -15.79
CA TYR A 181 5.31 4.42 -16.53
C TYR A 181 4.56 4.27 -17.84
N CYS A 182 5.30 4.23 -18.94
CA CYS A 182 4.78 3.95 -20.28
C CYS A 182 5.45 2.69 -20.84
N ALA A 183 4.66 1.70 -21.18
CA ALA A 183 5.18 0.47 -21.78
C ALA A 183 5.58 0.64 -23.25
N ASN A 184 5.18 1.74 -23.91
CA ASN A 184 5.52 1.97 -25.31
C ASN A 184 7.01 2.35 -25.47
N PRO A 185 7.80 1.57 -26.22
CA PRO A 185 9.23 1.81 -26.40
C PRO A 185 9.58 3.11 -27.13
N GLU A 186 8.66 3.68 -27.91
CA GLU A 186 8.87 4.96 -28.60
C GLU A 186 8.97 6.14 -27.60
N TYR A 187 8.53 5.94 -26.37
CA TYR A 187 8.46 6.97 -25.34
C TYR A 187 9.27 6.62 -24.09
N GLY A 188 10.36 5.89 -24.28
CA GLY A 188 11.25 5.50 -23.20
C GLY A 188 10.73 4.35 -22.34
N GLY A 189 9.66 3.70 -22.77
CA GLY A 189 9.07 2.56 -22.06
C GLY A 189 10.07 1.45 -21.84
N GLY A 190 10.34 1.17 -20.58
CA GLY A 190 11.42 0.29 -20.13
C GLY A 190 11.25 -1.18 -20.53
N GLY A 191 11.49 -1.52 -21.78
CA GLY A 191 11.75 -2.88 -22.21
C GLY A 191 10.57 -3.88 -22.15
N ARG A 192 9.39 -3.50 -21.65
CA ARG A 192 8.23 -4.41 -21.61
C ARG A 192 7.49 -4.54 -22.92
N GLY A 193 7.86 -3.76 -23.94
CA GLY A 193 7.14 -3.72 -25.20
C GLY A 193 5.74 -3.09 -25.02
N ASN A 194 4.95 -3.16 -26.08
CA ASN A 194 3.59 -2.57 -26.09
C ASN A 194 2.56 -3.52 -25.46
N HIS A 195 2.85 -4.03 -24.28
CA HIS A 195 1.96 -4.94 -23.54
C HIS A 195 1.21 -4.21 -22.43
N SER A 196 0.09 -4.79 -22.00
CA SER A 196 -0.60 -4.29 -20.81
C SER A 196 0.33 -4.30 -19.60
N ILE A 197 0.27 -3.21 -18.80
CA ILE A 197 0.99 -3.12 -17.53
C ILE A 197 0.43 -4.06 -16.47
N ALA A 198 -0.78 -4.61 -16.67
CA ALA A 198 -1.35 -5.62 -15.77
C ALA A 198 -0.67 -7.00 -15.91
N GLY A 199 0.21 -7.18 -16.92
CA GLY A 199 0.96 -8.42 -17.10
C GLY A 199 0.05 -9.64 -17.17
N ASP A 200 0.34 -10.64 -16.34
CA ASP A 200 -0.40 -11.92 -16.29
C ASP A 200 -1.86 -11.76 -15.80
N TYR A 201 -2.20 -10.63 -15.20
CA TYR A 201 -3.54 -10.38 -14.65
C TYR A 201 -4.50 -9.69 -15.63
N VAL A 202 -4.09 -9.41 -16.84
CA VAL A 202 -4.89 -8.70 -17.86
C VAL A 202 -6.26 -9.33 -18.16
N GLY A 203 -6.39 -10.62 -17.93
CA GLY A 203 -7.63 -11.40 -18.15
C GLY A 203 -8.50 -11.56 -16.89
N MET A 204 -8.04 -11.11 -15.74
CA MET A 204 -8.79 -11.19 -14.49
C MET A 204 -9.86 -10.11 -14.40
N PRO A 205 -10.99 -10.37 -13.72
CA PRO A 205 -11.96 -9.35 -13.38
C PRO A 205 -11.33 -8.25 -12.51
N ILE A 206 -11.66 -6.99 -12.76
CA ILE A 206 -11.10 -5.87 -11.98
C ILE A 206 -11.54 -5.90 -10.51
N GLU A 207 -12.65 -6.56 -10.21
CA GLU A 207 -13.17 -6.79 -8.85
C GLU A 207 -12.27 -7.69 -8.01
N GLU A 208 -11.40 -8.46 -8.66
CA GLU A 208 -10.45 -9.36 -8.01
C GLU A 208 -9.05 -8.76 -7.91
N LEU A 209 -8.85 -7.53 -8.41
CA LEU A 209 -7.54 -6.88 -8.51
C LEU A 209 -7.46 -5.59 -7.70
N CYS A 210 -6.27 -5.31 -7.21
CA CYS A 210 -5.94 -4.02 -6.59
C CYS A 210 -4.60 -3.48 -7.10
N LEU A 211 -4.46 -2.16 -7.05
CA LEU A 211 -3.18 -1.48 -7.08
C LEU A 211 -2.64 -1.45 -5.65
N LYS A 212 -1.37 -1.81 -5.48
CA LYS A 212 -0.62 -1.62 -4.24
C LYS A 212 0.63 -0.80 -4.50
N PHE A 213 1.04 -0.05 -3.50
CA PHE A 213 2.33 0.65 -3.48
C PHE A 213 2.73 0.96 -2.04
N GLU A 214 4.00 1.13 -1.78
CA GLU A 214 4.52 1.57 -0.50
C GLU A 214 4.66 3.09 -0.49
N VAL A 215 4.40 3.69 0.67
CA VAL A 215 4.50 5.12 0.91
C VAL A 215 5.22 5.40 2.21
N PHE A 216 6.04 6.45 2.22
CA PHE A 216 6.62 7.03 3.43
C PHE A 216 6.49 8.54 3.38
N VAL A 217 5.99 9.12 4.47
CA VAL A 217 5.91 10.57 4.67
C VAL A 217 6.36 10.88 6.09
N PRO A 218 7.46 11.62 6.29
CA PRO A 218 7.95 11.96 7.61
C PRO A 218 7.02 12.95 8.30
N LYS A 219 6.86 12.80 9.60
CA LYS A 219 5.98 13.69 10.39
C LYS A 219 6.49 15.14 10.41
N GLU A 220 7.79 15.33 10.37
CA GLU A 220 8.45 16.63 10.36
C GLU A 220 8.16 17.45 9.10
N CYS A 221 7.87 16.74 8.01
CA CYS A 221 7.45 17.31 6.73
C CYS A 221 6.21 16.59 6.22
N SER A 222 5.15 16.64 7.03
CA SER A 222 3.87 16.01 6.70
C SER A 222 3.33 16.51 5.37
N PHE A 223 2.73 15.60 4.61
CA PHE A 223 2.07 15.93 3.37
C PHE A 223 0.80 16.74 3.67
N LYS A 224 0.77 17.99 3.21
CA LYS A 224 -0.33 18.95 3.48
C LYS A 224 -1.12 19.14 2.21
N CYS A 225 -1.86 18.13 1.91
CA CYS A 225 -2.51 18.03 0.63
C CYS A 225 -3.99 18.48 0.71
N ARG A 226 -4.29 19.66 0.21
CA ARG A 226 -5.58 19.90 -0.42
C ARG A 226 -5.62 19.31 -1.83
N PRO A 227 -4.48 19.24 -2.57
CA PRO A 227 -4.47 18.46 -3.77
C PRO A 227 -4.71 17.00 -3.43
N ARG A 228 -5.45 16.33 -4.26
CA ARG A 228 -5.56 14.90 -4.30
C ARG A 228 -4.47 14.34 -5.20
N ILE A 229 -4.10 13.12 -4.95
CA ILE A 229 -3.24 12.37 -5.86
C ILE A 229 -4.15 11.59 -6.78
N GLU A 230 -4.07 11.87 -8.07
CA GLU A 230 -4.84 11.15 -9.08
C GLU A 230 -3.99 10.03 -9.69
N MET A 231 -4.58 8.84 -9.76
CA MET A 231 -3.97 7.67 -10.37
C MET A 231 -4.86 7.17 -11.49
N PHE A 232 -4.28 6.83 -12.62
CA PHE A 232 -5.04 6.26 -13.72
C PHE A 232 -4.21 5.34 -14.61
N PHE A 233 -4.91 4.43 -15.26
CA PHE A 233 -4.39 3.53 -16.25
C PHE A 233 -5.02 3.84 -17.60
N GLY A 234 -4.24 3.75 -18.66
CA GLY A 234 -4.79 3.98 -19.97
C GLY A 234 -3.88 3.56 -21.11
N PRO A 235 -4.33 3.70 -22.37
CA PRO A 235 -3.44 3.59 -23.51
C PRO A 235 -2.43 4.73 -23.49
N TYR A 236 -1.34 4.60 -24.22
CA TYR A 236 -0.30 5.64 -24.28
C TYR A 236 -0.89 7.05 -24.54
N GLU A 237 -1.85 7.14 -25.40
CA GLU A 237 -2.55 8.40 -25.71
C GLU A 237 -3.21 9.02 -24.45
N SER A 238 -3.44 8.25 -23.41
CA SER A 238 -3.93 8.76 -22.13
C SER A 238 -2.87 9.52 -21.31
N ALA A 239 -1.61 9.39 -21.64
CA ALA A 239 -0.56 10.21 -21.05
C ALA A 239 -0.63 11.66 -21.54
N ASN A 240 -1.15 11.90 -22.73
CA ASN A 240 -1.44 13.24 -23.21
C ASN A 240 -2.82 13.73 -22.70
N LYS A 241 -3.10 15.00 -22.90
CA LYS A 241 -4.32 15.67 -22.40
C LYS A 241 -5.62 14.92 -22.75
N HIS A 242 -5.70 14.30 -23.93
CA HIS A 242 -6.91 13.62 -24.41
C HIS A 242 -7.13 12.27 -23.72
N GLY A 243 -6.06 11.56 -23.39
CA GLY A 243 -6.19 10.26 -22.76
C GLY A 243 -6.63 10.33 -21.31
N ARG A 244 -6.26 11.38 -20.57
CA ARG A 244 -6.70 11.62 -19.20
C ARG A 244 -8.21 11.79 -19.11
N GLU A 245 -8.81 12.43 -20.09
CA GLU A 245 -10.25 12.69 -20.15
C GLU A 245 -11.08 11.40 -20.33
N VAL A 246 -10.48 10.34 -20.87
CA VAL A 246 -11.19 9.09 -21.18
C VAL A 246 -10.97 7.98 -20.14
N SER A 247 -9.90 8.03 -19.37
CA SER A 247 -9.59 7.00 -18.36
C SER A 247 -10.29 7.29 -17.03
N PRO A 248 -10.93 6.30 -16.39
CA PRO A 248 -11.38 6.45 -15.02
C PRO A 248 -10.16 6.56 -14.09
N ILE A 249 -10.27 7.43 -13.09
CA ILE A 249 -9.21 7.67 -12.12
C ILE A 249 -9.60 7.21 -10.72
N TYR A 250 -8.60 7.01 -9.89
CA TYR A 250 -8.71 6.98 -8.45
C TYR A 250 -8.13 8.27 -7.87
N ALA A 251 -8.90 8.97 -7.07
CA ALA A 251 -8.47 10.17 -6.37
C ALA A 251 -8.10 9.82 -4.91
N TRP A 252 -6.81 9.68 -4.64
CA TRP A 252 -6.32 9.42 -3.30
C TRP A 252 -6.15 10.72 -2.53
N ALA A 253 -6.91 10.86 -1.45
CA ALA A 253 -6.87 11.99 -0.54
C ALA A 253 -6.49 11.50 0.86
N PRO A 254 -5.19 11.29 1.14
CA PRO A 254 -4.76 10.65 2.38
C PRO A 254 -4.87 11.54 3.61
N CYS A 255 -4.95 12.86 3.44
CA CYS A 255 -4.91 13.79 4.55
C CYS A 255 -6.11 13.65 5.49
N ASP A 256 -5.85 13.59 6.78
CA ASP A 256 -6.88 13.62 7.80
C ASP A 256 -7.76 14.86 7.66
N SER A 257 -9.07 14.70 7.72
CA SER A 257 -10.03 15.78 7.48
C SER A 257 -10.00 16.90 8.55
N LYS A 258 -9.43 16.63 9.73
CA LYS A 258 -9.35 17.59 10.83
C LYS A 258 -8.03 18.34 10.82
N THR A 259 -6.93 17.63 10.60
CA THR A 259 -5.58 18.21 10.61
C THR A 259 -5.19 18.76 9.24
N GLY A 260 -5.72 18.21 8.16
CA GLY A 260 -5.30 18.51 6.80
C GLY A 260 -3.91 17.96 6.46
N GLU A 261 -3.44 16.99 7.23
CA GLU A 261 -2.09 16.44 7.12
C GLU A 261 -2.13 14.92 6.96
N PHE A 262 -1.14 14.40 6.28
CA PHE A 262 -0.87 12.97 6.22
C PHE A 262 0.63 12.71 6.49
N TYR A 263 0.91 11.73 7.30
CA TYR A 263 2.26 11.19 7.53
C TYR A 263 2.16 9.73 7.96
N THR A 264 3.21 8.98 7.72
CA THR A 264 3.31 7.58 8.16
C THR A 264 3.95 7.53 9.55
N GLU A 265 3.20 7.08 10.58
CA GLU A 265 3.66 7.17 11.98
C GLU A 265 4.85 6.26 12.30
N ASN A 266 4.95 5.14 11.59
CA ASN A 266 5.86 4.05 11.96
C ASN A 266 6.67 3.51 10.78
N GLY A 267 7.11 4.41 9.91
CA GLY A 267 7.89 4.03 8.73
C GLY A 267 7.03 3.82 7.48
N TRP A 268 7.46 2.97 6.59
CA TRP A 268 6.76 2.67 5.35
C TRP A 268 5.43 1.96 5.59
N GLU A 269 4.45 2.28 4.76
CA GLU A 269 3.11 1.69 4.79
C GLU A 269 2.70 1.24 3.38
N THR A 270 2.01 0.10 3.28
CA THR A 270 1.42 -0.36 2.01
C THR A 270 0.03 0.23 1.84
N ILE A 271 -0.18 0.93 0.75
CA ILE A 271 -1.48 1.39 0.30
C ILE A 271 -2.07 0.36 -0.64
N THR A 272 -3.33 0.01 -0.41
CA THR A 272 -4.09 -0.94 -1.25
C THR A 272 -5.33 -0.25 -1.78
N VAL A 273 -5.47 -0.22 -3.11
CA VAL A 273 -6.59 0.41 -3.81
C VAL A 273 -7.25 -0.62 -4.72
N PRO A 274 -8.46 -1.11 -4.39
CA PRO A 274 -9.22 -1.96 -5.31
C PRO A 274 -9.38 -1.27 -6.68
N LEU A 275 -9.21 -1.99 -7.77
CA LEU A 275 -9.32 -1.38 -9.11
C LEU A 275 -10.75 -0.87 -9.40
N THR A 276 -11.74 -1.35 -8.69
CA THR A 276 -13.13 -0.85 -8.75
C THR A 276 -13.28 0.59 -8.24
N GLU A 277 -12.34 1.08 -7.43
CA GLU A 277 -12.33 2.46 -6.93
C GLU A 277 -11.89 3.48 -7.98
N PHE A 278 -11.36 3.02 -9.11
CA PHE A 278 -11.03 3.87 -10.26
C PHE A 278 -12.32 4.20 -11.02
N ASN A 279 -13.05 5.17 -10.53
CA ASN A 279 -14.41 5.50 -11.02
C ASN A 279 -14.68 7.00 -11.09
N ARG A 280 -13.67 7.86 -11.01
CA ARG A 280 -13.81 9.31 -11.06
C ARG A 280 -13.38 9.86 -12.42
N SER A 281 -13.90 11.03 -12.75
CA SER A 281 -13.42 11.82 -13.89
C SER A 281 -12.17 12.61 -13.49
N TYR A 282 -11.28 12.82 -14.43
CA TYR A 282 -10.07 13.59 -14.23
C TYR A 282 -10.39 15.03 -13.80
N GLU A 283 -9.67 15.53 -12.81
CA GLU A 283 -9.88 16.85 -12.18
C GLU A 283 -11.30 17.09 -11.66
N SER A 284 -12.08 16.04 -11.42
CA SER A 284 -13.49 16.14 -11.02
C SER A 284 -13.85 15.02 -10.06
N ASP A 285 -14.86 15.28 -9.22
CA ASP A 285 -15.46 14.26 -8.37
C ASP A 285 -16.62 13.53 -9.03
N GLU A 286 -16.92 13.86 -10.28
CA GLU A 286 -17.95 13.18 -11.04
C GLU A 286 -17.58 11.73 -11.30
N ILE A 287 -18.57 10.84 -11.19
CA ILE A 287 -18.38 9.43 -11.52
C ILE A 287 -18.29 9.28 -13.03
N LYS A 288 -17.22 8.65 -13.49
CA LYS A 288 -17.04 8.30 -14.87
C LYS A 288 -17.60 6.92 -15.15
N ALA A 289 -18.37 6.79 -16.19
CA ALA A 289 -18.92 5.51 -16.61
C ALA A 289 -17.83 4.56 -17.14
N GLY A 290 -17.90 3.31 -16.70
CA GLY A 290 -17.09 2.20 -17.19
C GLY A 290 -15.86 1.88 -16.35
N PRO A 291 -15.47 0.62 -16.34
CA PRO A 291 -14.29 0.14 -15.63
C PRO A 291 -13.01 0.48 -16.42
N ILE A 292 -11.86 0.36 -15.71
CA ILE A 292 -10.55 0.34 -16.35
C ILE A 292 -10.51 -0.78 -17.39
N ASN A 293 -9.97 -0.48 -18.58
CA ASN A 293 -9.72 -1.50 -19.58
C ASN A 293 -8.25 -1.96 -19.51
N LEU A 294 -7.99 -2.97 -18.71
CA LEU A 294 -6.63 -3.50 -18.54
C LEU A 294 -6.01 -4.05 -19.82
N LYS A 295 -6.82 -4.48 -20.80
CA LYS A 295 -6.31 -4.98 -22.09
C LYS A 295 -5.59 -3.90 -22.91
N THR A 296 -5.97 -2.65 -22.73
CA THR A 296 -5.37 -1.50 -23.42
C THR A 296 -4.53 -0.63 -22.51
N ALA A 297 -4.43 -0.96 -21.22
CA ALA A 297 -3.65 -0.21 -20.26
C ALA A 297 -2.15 -0.44 -20.48
N THR A 298 -1.51 0.43 -21.22
CA THR A 298 -0.05 0.45 -21.46
C THR A 298 0.67 1.52 -20.66
N ASN A 299 -0.09 2.33 -19.93
CA ASN A 299 0.39 3.40 -19.08
C ASN A 299 -0.18 3.32 -17.68
N PHE A 300 0.61 3.76 -16.72
CA PHE A 300 0.19 4.14 -15.38
C PHE A 300 0.69 5.55 -15.08
N THR A 301 -0.15 6.37 -14.50
CA THR A 301 0.20 7.72 -14.04
C THR A 301 -0.25 7.91 -12.60
N PHE A 302 0.62 8.49 -11.81
CA PHE A 302 0.41 8.93 -10.45
C PHE A 302 0.77 10.42 -10.40
N VAL A 303 -0.17 11.29 -10.09
CA VAL A 303 0.03 12.73 -10.21
C VAL A 303 -0.58 13.49 -9.04
N LEU A 304 0.18 14.42 -8.49
CA LEU A 304 -0.28 15.38 -7.51
C LEU A 304 -1.07 16.49 -8.21
N MET A 305 -2.35 16.56 -7.90
CA MET A 305 -3.30 17.48 -8.54
C MET A 305 -3.87 18.46 -7.53
N GLY A 306 -4.35 19.58 -8.06
CA GLY A 306 -5.10 20.57 -7.31
C GLY A 306 -4.34 21.87 -7.13
N ASP A 307 -4.98 22.75 -6.38
CA ASP A 307 -4.44 24.05 -6.01
C ASP A 307 -4.20 24.06 -4.50
N PRO A 308 -2.98 24.34 -4.02
CA PRO A 308 -2.71 24.46 -2.59
C PRO A 308 -3.43 25.65 -1.97
N GLY A 309 -4.11 26.47 -2.78
CA GLY A 309 -4.73 27.74 -2.38
C GLY A 309 -3.69 28.84 -2.20
N ASP A 310 -4.04 29.87 -1.41
CA ASP A 310 -3.20 31.04 -1.21
C ASP A 310 -1.90 30.76 -0.41
N LYS A 311 -1.74 29.54 0.09
CA LYS A 311 -0.60 29.16 0.92
C LYS A 311 0.14 27.97 0.32
N PRO A 312 1.28 28.21 -0.35
CA PRO A 312 2.17 27.14 -0.76
C PRO A 312 2.51 26.22 0.41
N SER A 313 2.57 24.92 0.15
CA SER A 313 2.90 23.92 1.17
C SER A 313 4.15 23.13 0.81
N GLU A 314 5.01 22.94 1.80
CA GLU A 314 6.13 22.04 1.68
C GLU A 314 5.63 20.61 1.83
N ASN A 315 6.05 19.76 0.92
CA ASN A 315 5.62 18.35 0.91
C ASN A 315 6.81 17.43 0.68
N TYR A 316 6.74 16.28 1.31
CA TYR A 316 7.72 15.21 1.20
C TYR A 316 6.95 13.91 1.00
N LEU A 317 7.26 13.17 -0.05
CA LEU A 317 6.55 11.93 -0.38
C LEU A 317 7.54 10.94 -1.00
N CYS A 318 7.75 9.83 -0.31
CA CYS A 318 8.43 8.67 -0.89
C CYS A 318 7.41 7.63 -1.31
N VAL A 319 7.64 7.01 -2.46
CA VAL A 319 6.80 5.94 -3.00
C VAL A 319 7.65 4.84 -3.60
N ASP A 320 7.14 3.60 -3.56
CA ASP A 320 7.84 2.46 -4.12
C ASP A 320 6.88 1.33 -4.51
N ASN A 321 7.39 0.37 -5.29
CA ASN A 321 6.77 -0.93 -5.58
C ASN A 321 5.31 -0.87 -6.05
N PHE A 322 4.99 0.04 -6.99
CA PHE A 322 3.68 0.06 -7.63
C PHE A 322 3.42 -1.25 -8.37
N ARG A 323 2.32 -1.92 -8.05
CA ARG A 323 1.98 -3.24 -8.60
C ARG A 323 0.49 -3.45 -8.71
N ILE A 324 0.05 -4.18 -9.74
CA ILE A 324 -1.30 -4.73 -9.82
C ILE A 324 -1.23 -6.19 -9.39
N VAL A 325 -2.00 -6.53 -8.38
CA VAL A 325 -2.03 -7.90 -7.81
C VAL A 325 -3.45 -8.32 -7.48
N PRO A 326 -3.74 -9.62 -7.36
CA PRO A 326 -5.00 -10.10 -6.82
C PRO A 326 -5.23 -9.60 -5.38
N ILE A 327 -6.48 -9.33 -5.05
CA ILE A 327 -6.90 -8.93 -3.69
C ILE A 327 -6.66 -10.07 -2.69
N LYS A 328 -6.75 -11.31 -3.15
CA LYS A 328 -6.53 -12.54 -2.35
C LYS A 328 -5.66 -13.54 -3.10
#